data_efaf0b63104ddcd334f0fb3d7e37501d
#
_entry.id   efaf0b63104ddcd334f0fb3d7e37501d
#
_cell.length_a   1.000
_cell.length_b   1.000
_cell.length_c   1.000
_cell.angle_alpha   90.00
_cell.angle_beta   90.00
_cell.angle_gamma   90.00
#
_symmetry.space_group_name_H-M   'P 1'
#
loop_
_entity.id
_entity.type
_entity.pdbx_description
1 polymer ?
#
loop_
_entity_poly.entity_id
_entity_poly.type
_entity_poly.pdbx_seq_one_letter_code
_entity_poly.pdbx_strand_id
1 'polypeptide(L)'
;KRHEEALVTYKKLQAKASTIERKRMGLIGALLSASQLNNSIETIHAATSILAEEKISPEIKNEARYLRSMAYLQEQANEKAFADWQELAKDLRTVYGAEAKYRLSQMLFDDEEYAAAEQQVLQFIDQSTPHAYWLARAFVLLSDVYAAQGKNMEARQYLLSLKQNYQADDDIAGMIEERLATI
;
A
#
# COMPACT_ATOMS: atom_id res chain seq x y z
N LYS A 1 12.74 -20.49 9.61
CA LYS A 1 13.19 -20.86 10.98
C LYS A 1 13.26 -19.66 11.93
N ARG A 2 14.09 -18.64 11.67
CA ARG A 2 14.23 -17.50 12.62
C ARG A 2 12.92 -16.74 12.86
N HIS A 3 12.14 -16.47 11.84
CA HIS A 3 10.86 -15.75 11.99
C HIS A 3 9.78 -16.59 12.69
N GLU A 4 9.75 -17.90 12.49
CA GLU A 4 8.85 -18.83 13.22
C GLU A 4 9.15 -18.83 14.72
N GLU A 5 10.43 -19.00 15.09
CA GLU A 5 10.88 -18.95 16.48
C GLU A 5 10.61 -17.57 17.11
N ALA A 6 10.82 -16.48 16.33
CA ALA A 6 10.53 -15.12 16.76
C ALA A 6 9.03 -14.94 17.02
N LEU A 7 8.16 -15.38 16.12
CA LEU A 7 6.70 -15.28 16.28
C LEU A 7 6.24 -16.00 17.55
N VAL A 8 6.71 -17.23 17.78
CA VAL A 8 6.38 -17.98 19.00
C VAL A 8 6.87 -17.25 20.25
N THR A 9 8.07 -16.68 20.20
CA THR A 9 8.65 -15.96 21.34
C THR A 9 7.88 -14.67 21.64
N TYR A 10 7.53 -13.89 20.64
CA TYR A 10 6.75 -12.67 20.82
C TYR A 10 5.31 -12.93 21.28
N LYS A 11 4.67 -14.00 20.82
CA LYS A 11 3.36 -14.44 21.33
C LYS A 11 3.44 -14.86 22.82
N LYS A 12 4.51 -15.55 23.23
CA LYS A 12 4.75 -15.85 24.64
C LYS A 12 4.99 -14.59 25.46
N LEU A 13 5.76 -13.63 24.93
CA LEU A 13 5.99 -12.34 25.59
C LEU A 13 4.67 -11.60 25.80
N GLN A 14 3.84 -11.50 24.76
CA GLN A 14 2.52 -10.87 24.84
C GLN A 14 1.64 -11.51 25.94
N ALA A 15 1.58 -12.84 25.99
CA ALA A 15 0.75 -13.57 26.93
C ALA A 15 1.22 -13.47 28.38
N LYS A 16 2.54 -13.37 28.61
CA LYS A 16 3.16 -13.36 29.94
C LYS A 16 3.61 -11.97 30.42
N ALA A 17 3.40 -10.93 29.60
CA ALA A 17 3.86 -9.59 29.93
C ALA A 17 3.13 -9.03 31.15
N SER A 18 3.90 -8.59 32.13
CA SER A 18 3.41 -7.90 33.33
C SER A 18 3.24 -6.38 33.15
N THR A 19 3.78 -5.82 32.07
CA THR A 19 3.67 -4.39 31.75
C THR A 19 3.09 -4.17 30.35
N ILE A 20 2.47 -3.02 30.16
CA ILE A 20 1.87 -2.62 28.87
C ILE A 20 2.96 -2.51 27.79
N GLU A 21 4.13 -1.99 28.12
CA GLU A 21 5.25 -1.85 27.18
C GLU A 21 5.72 -3.21 26.65
N ARG A 22 5.89 -4.19 27.53
CA ARG A 22 6.28 -5.56 27.12
C ARG A 22 5.20 -6.23 26.28
N LYS A 23 3.92 -6.01 26.63
CA LYS A 23 2.80 -6.52 25.82
C LYS A 23 2.84 -5.92 24.40
N ARG A 24 3.07 -4.60 24.28
CA ARG A 24 3.22 -3.91 22.98
C ARG A 24 4.41 -4.44 22.18
N MET A 25 5.56 -4.61 22.82
CA MET A 25 6.73 -5.23 22.19
C MET A 25 6.39 -6.61 21.63
N GLY A 26 5.66 -7.43 22.38
CA GLY A 26 5.18 -8.73 21.94
C GLY A 26 4.25 -8.63 20.72
N LEU A 27 3.31 -7.69 20.73
CA LEU A 27 2.37 -7.46 19.61
C LEU A 27 3.10 -7.02 18.34
N ILE A 28 3.99 -6.02 18.44
CA ILE A 28 4.74 -5.49 17.29
C ILE A 28 5.67 -6.57 16.72
N GLY A 29 6.40 -7.27 17.59
CA GLY A 29 7.27 -8.36 17.16
C GLY A 29 6.52 -9.53 16.52
N ALA A 30 5.32 -9.86 17.03
CA ALA A 30 4.45 -10.87 16.42
C ALA A 30 3.96 -10.42 15.04
N LEU A 31 3.53 -9.16 14.89
CA LEU A 31 3.11 -8.60 13.60
C LEU A 31 4.20 -8.71 12.55
N LEU A 32 5.40 -8.20 12.85
CA LEU A 32 6.52 -8.22 11.91
C LEU A 32 6.96 -9.63 11.56
N SER A 33 7.01 -10.54 12.56
CA SER A 33 7.38 -11.93 12.32
C SER A 33 6.35 -12.67 11.47
N ALA A 34 5.06 -12.46 11.72
CA ALA A 34 3.97 -13.06 10.94
C ALA A 34 3.98 -12.57 9.49
N SER A 35 4.17 -11.26 9.28
CA SER A 35 4.28 -10.67 7.95
C SER A 35 5.47 -11.24 7.15
N GLN A 36 6.64 -11.38 7.77
CA GLN A 36 7.82 -11.99 7.14
C GLN A 36 7.64 -13.47 6.79
N LEU A 37 6.72 -14.14 7.46
CA LEU A 37 6.34 -15.54 7.17
C LEU A 37 5.22 -15.64 6.12
N ASN A 38 4.72 -14.52 5.61
CA ASN A 38 3.49 -14.47 4.80
C ASN A 38 2.29 -15.17 5.47
N ASN A 39 2.25 -15.14 6.81
CA ASN A 39 1.13 -15.68 7.58
C ASN A 39 0.05 -14.62 7.73
N SER A 40 -0.85 -14.55 6.77
CA SER A 40 -1.91 -13.54 6.68
C SER A 40 -2.82 -13.55 7.91
N ILE A 41 -3.20 -14.71 8.41
CA ILE A 41 -4.11 -14.85 9.57
C ILE A 41 -3.47 -14.23 10.82
N GLU A 42 -2.23 -14.59 11.13
CA GLU A 42 -1.52 -14.04 12.29
C GLU A 42 -1.19 -12.55 12.11
N THR A 43 -0.90 -12.12 10.88
CA THR A 43 -0.68 -10.70 10.56
C THR A 43 -1.93 -9.87 10.81
N ILE A 44 -3.09 -10.32 10.34
CA ILE A 44 -4.38 -9.66 10.56
C ILE A 44 -4.70 -9.59 12.05
N HIS A 45 -4.50 -10.69 12.78
CA HIS A 45 -4.77 -10.75 14.22
C HIS A 45 -3.88 -9.78 15.02
N ALA A 46 -2.56 -9.80 14.78
CA ALA A 46 -1.61 -8.94 15.46
C ALA A 46 -1.85 -7.46 15.14
N ALA A 47 -2.04 -7.13 13.86
CA ALA A 47 -2.32 -5.77 13.42
C ALA A 47 -3.62 -5.22 14.03
N THR A 48 -4.69 -6.03 14.05
CA THR A 48 -5.97 -5.64 14.66
C THR A 48 -5.81 -5.33 16.14
N SER A 49 -5.03 -6.15 16.86
CA SER A 49 -4.72 -5.92 18.27
C SER A 49 -3.93 -4.62 18.49
N ILE A 50 -2.95 -4.32 17.62
CA ILE A 50 -2.20 -3.07 17.67
C ILE A 50 -3.11 -1.85 17.42
N LEU A 51 -3.99 -1.93 16.43
CA LEU A 51 -4.88 -0.83 16.07
C LEU A 51 -5.93 -0.53 17.14
N ALA A 52 -6.26 -1.50 17.98
CA ALA A 52 -7.16 -1.35 19.13
C ALA A 52 -6.48 -0.67 20.34
N GLU A 53 -5.15 -0.60 20.36
CA GLU A 53 -4.40 0.03 21.46
C GLU A 53 -4.42 1.57 21.33
N GLU A 54 -4.84 2.29 22.40
CA GLU A 54 -4.96 3.76 22.37
C GLU A 54 -3.61 4.48 22.29
N LYS A 55 -2.62 3.99 23.05
CA LYS A 55 -1.32 4.67 23.23
C LYS A 55 -0.22 4.06 22.35
N ILE A 56 -0.49 3.90 21.07
CA ILE A 56 0.51 3.49 20.05
C ILE A 56 0.73 4.66 19.10
N SER A 57 1.99 4.84 18.66
CA SER A 57 2.34 5.95 17.77
C SER A 57 1.63 5.81 16.41
N PRO A 58 1.36 6.93 15.73
CA PRO A 58 0.78 6.91 14.39
C PRO A 58 1.58 6.08 13.38
N GLU A 59 2.91 6.10 13.48
CA GLU A 59 3.81 5.35 12.60
C GLU A 59 3.57 3.84 12.71
N ILE A 60 3.51 3.31 13.94
CA ILE A 60 3.23 1.88 14.18
C ILE A 60 1.81 1.53 13.74
N LYS A 61 0.83 2.42 13.94
CA LYS A 61 -0.54 2.20 13.46
C LYS A 61 -0.59 2.16 11.94
N ASN A 62 0.14 3.03 11.25
CA ASN A 62 0.21 3.04 9.79
C ASN A 62 0.87 1.76 9.26
N GLU A 63 1.99 1.33 9.85
CA GLU A 63 2.63 0.06 9.50
C GLU A 63 1.69 -1.13 9.75
N ALA A 64 0.99 -1.16 10.88
CA ALA A 64 0.02 -2.22 11.18
C ALA A 64 -1.14 -2.26 10.18
N ARG A 65 -1.70 -1.08 9.79
CA ARG A 65 -2.73 -1.02 8.74
C ARG A 65 -2.20 -1.49 7.41
N TYR A 66 -1.00 -1.05 7.02
CA TYR A 66 -0.37 -1.46 5.77
C TYR A 66 -0.20 -2.99 5.70
N LEU A 67 0.40 -3.58 6.72
CA LEU A 67 0.61 -5.03 6.76
C LEU A 67 -0.72 -5.81 6.81
N ARG A 68 -1.74 -5.26 7.49
CA ARG A 68 -3.06 -5.86 7.54
C ARG A 68 -3.79 -5.78 6.21
N SER A 69 -3.71 -4.66 5.50
CA SER A 69 -4.32 -4.54 4.18
C SER A 69 -3.68 -5.49 3.16
N MET A 70 -2.35 -5.66 3.20
CA MET A 70 -1.65 -6.63 2.37
C MET A 70 -2.08 -8.08 2.71
N ALA A 71 -2.24 -8.39 3.99
CA ALA A 71 -2.72 -9.70 4.42
C ALA A 71 -4.19 -9.94 4.02
N TYR A 72 -5.04 -8.91 4.05
CA TYR A 72 -6.42 -9.01 3.54
C TYR A 72 -6.46 -9.28 2.04
N LEU A 73 -5.57 -8.70 1.24
CA LEU A 73 -5.49 -9.01 -0.19
C LEU A 73 -5.09 -10.47 -0.44
N GLN A 74 -4.16 -11.03 0.36
CA GLN A 74 -3.80 -12.45 0.28
C GLN A 74 -4.98 -13.37 0.60
N GLU A 75 -5.86 -12.95 1.51
CA GLU A 75 -7.09 -13.68 1.88
C GLU A 75 -8.29 -13.33 0.96
N GLN A 76 -8.09 -12.58 -0.12
CA GLN A 76 -9.14 -12.12 -1.04
C GLN A 76 -10.25 -11.31 -0.34
N ALA A 77 -9.93 -10.71 0.79
CA ALA A 77 -10.85 -9.85 1.56
C ALA A 77 -10.73 -8.39 1.13
N ASN A 78 -10.99 -8.12 -0.16
CA ASN A 78 -10.75 -6.83 -0.82
C ASN A 78 -11.42 -5.65 -0.12
N GLU A 79 -12.67 -5.80 0.33
CA GLU A 79 -13.39 -4.72 1.04
C GLU A 79 -12.68 -4.28 2.34
N LYS A 80 -12.09 -5.25 3.07
CA LYS A 80 -11.34 -4.95 4.29
C LYS A 80 -9.99 -4.29 3.99
N ALA A 81 -9.32 -4.74 2.93
CA ALA A 81 -8.11 -4.09 2.44
C ALA A 81 -8.40 -2.65 2.02
N PHE A 82 -9.48 -2.43 1.27
CA PHE A 82 -9.93 -1.11 0.83
C PHE A 82 -10.14 -0.16 2.02
N ALA A 83 -10.81 -0.61 3.08
CA ALA A 83 -11.02 0.21 4.28
C ALA A 83 -9.70 0.64 4.95
N ASP A 84 -8.71 -0.25 5.04
CA ASP A 84 -7.39 0.10 5.57
C ASP A 84 -6.63 1.06 4.66
N TRP A 85 -6.71 0.86 3.32
CA TRP A 85 -6.12 1.80 2.35
C TRP A 85 -6.76 3.19 2.44
N GLN A 86 -8.08 3.30 2.62
CA GLN A 86 -8.75 4.59 2.80
C GLN A 86 -8.23 5.35 4.02
N GLU A 87 -7.98 4.67 5.13
CA GLU A 87 -7.42 5.30 6.33
C GLU A 87 -5.98 5.77 6.12
N LEU A 88 -5.15 4.96 5.46
CA LEU A 88 -3.76 5.32 5.16
C LEU A 88 -3.68 6.51 4.18
N ALA A 89 -4.52 6.52 3.16
CA ALA A 89 -4.53 7.56 2.12
C ALA A 89 -4.90 8.96 2.62
N LYS A 90 -5.31 9.11 3.89
CA LYS A 90 -5.59 10.42 4.51
C LYS A 90 -4.32 11.27 4.73
N ASP A 91 -3.14 10.64 4.79
CA ASP A 91 -1.86 11.35 4.98
C ASP A 91 -0.82 10.96 3.92
N LEU A 92 -0.82 11.69 2.82
CA LEU A 92 0.10 11.49 1.68
C LEU A 92 1.56 11.87 1.97
N ARG A 93 1.86 12.43 3.14
CA ARG A 93 3.22 12.71 3.58
C ARG A 93 3.95 11.44 4.00
N THR A 94 3.22 10.38 4.32
CA THR A 94 3.77 9.06 4.63
C THR A 94 3.87 8.21 3.36
N VAL A 95 4.87 7.33 3.30
CA VAL A 95 5.01 6.38 2.19
C VAL A 95 3.79 5.47 2.08
N TYR A 96 3.24 5.04 3.22
CA TYR A 96 2.04 4.20 3.26
C TYR A 96 0.81 4.91 2.71
N GLY A 97 0.68 6.22 2.99
CA GLY A 97 -0.43 7.02 2.46
C GLY A 97 -0.35 7.23 0.95
N ALA A 98 0.84 7.52 0.44
CA ALA A 98 1.06 7.67 -1.00
C ALA A 98 0.80 6.33 -1.73
N GLU A 99 1.33 5.22 -1.21
CA GLU A 99 1.05 3.90 -1.75
C GLU A 99 -0.44 3.57 -1.69
N ALA A 100 -1.10 3.84 -0.56
CA ALA A 100 -2.51 3.57 -0.37
C ALA A 100 -3.38 4.32 -1.39
N LYS A 101 -3.06 5.58 -1.67
CA LYS A 101 -3.79 6.37 -2.69
C LYS A 101 -3.65 5.77 -4.07
N TYR A 102 -2.43 5.34 -4.45
CA TYR A 102 -2.20 4.61 -5.68
C TYR A 102 -3.02 3.30 -5.72
N ARG A 103 -2.98 2.49 -4.65
CA ARG A 103 -3.69 1.20 -4.61
C ARG A 103 -5.20 1.33 -4.69
N LEU A 104 -5.78 2.34 -4.06
CA LEU A 104 -7.21 2.64 -4.20
C LEU A 104 -7.59 2.94 -5.66
N SER A 105 -6.74 3.69 -6.36
CA SER A 105 -6.95 3.98 -7.79
C SER A 105 -6.78 2.72 -8.65
N GLN A 106 -5.81 1.87 -8.32
CA GLN A 106 -5.58 0.59 -9.00
C GLN A 106 -6.78 -0.35 -8.84
N MET A 107 -7.35 -0.44 -7.62
CA MET A 107 -8.54 -1.28 -7.37
C MET A 107 -9.73 -0.85 -8.24
N LEU A 108 -9.96 0.46 -8.37
CA LEU A 108 -11.01 0.96 -9.27
C LEU A 108 -10.73 0.62 -10.74
N PHE A 109 -9.48 0.67 -11.15
CA PHE A 109 -9.09 0.27 -12.51
C PHE A 109 -9.31 -1.23 -12.74
N ASP A 110 -8.94 -2.08 -11.79
CA ASP A 110 -9.08 -3.53 -11.85
C ASP A 110 -10.56 -3.95 -11.87
N ASP A 111 -11.44 -3.15 -11.23
CA ASP A 111 -12.90 -3.31 -11.25
C ASP A 111 -13.56 -2.67 -12.51
N GLU A 112 -12.75 -2.23 -13.48
CA GLU A 112 -13.18 -1.56 -14.73
C GLU A 112 -13.94 -0.23 -14.51
N GLU A 113 -13.85 0.34 -13.32
CA GLU A 113 -14.43 1.64 -12.94
C GLU A 113 -13.54 2.80 -13.44
N TYR A 114 -13.25 2.82 -14.76
CA TYR A 114 -12.24 3.70 -15.35
C TYR A 114 -12.45 5.19 -15.06
N ALA A 115 -13.70 5.66 -15.05
CA ALA A 115 -13.98 7.07 -14.76
C ALA A 115 -13.67 7.44 -13.31
N ALA A 116 -13.96 6.54 -12.36
CA ALA A 116 -13.63 6.73 -10.95
C ALA A 116 -12.12 6.60 -10.72
N ALA A 117 -11.44 5.67 -11.39
CA ALA A 117 -9.99 5.52 -11.36
C ALA A 117 -9.29 6.78 -11.87
N GLU A 118 -9.72 7.33 -13.02
CA GLU A 118 -9.22 8.60 -13.58
C GLU A 118 -9.32 9.73 -12.55
N GLN A 119 -10.50 9.92 -11.97
CA GLN A 119 -10.72 10.97 -10.96
C GLN A 119 -9.81 10.80 -9.73
N GLN A 120 -9.65 9.58 -9.22
CA GLN A 120 -8.81 9.29 -8.06
C GLN A 120 -7.32 9.53 -8.36
N VAL A 121 -6.86 9.14 -9.55
CA VAL A 121 -5.47 9.35 -9.96
C VAL A 121 -5.19 10.84 -10.13
N LEU A 122 -6.06 11.59 -10.81
CA LEU A 122 -5.91 13.03 -10.98
C LEU A 122 -5.89 13.77 -9.64
N GLN A 123 -6.76 13.38 -8.70
CA GLN A 123 -6.72 13.92 -7.34
C GLN A 123 -5.38 13.63 -6.64
N PHE A 124 -4.80 12.46 -6.85
CA PHE A 124 -3.50 12.13 -6.25
C PHE A 124 -2.37 12.96 -6.87
N ILE A 125 -2.41 13.18 -8.18
CA ILE A 125 -1.43 14.01 -8.89
C ILE A 125 -1.50 15.47 -8.42
N ASP A 126 -2.68 16.00 -8.19
CA ASP A 126 -2.90 17.37 -7.71
C ASP A 126 -2.48 17.57 -6.25
N GLN A 127 -2.49 16.50 -5.45
CA GLN A 127 -2.07 16.53 -4.06
C GLN A 127 -0.55 16.38 -3.96
N SER A 128 0.12 17.31 -3.30
CA SER A 128 1.58 17.21 -3.09
C SER A 128 1.94 16.01 -2.22
N THR A 129 2.87 15.18 -2.69
CA THR A 129 3.49 14.10 -1.93
C THR A 129 5.01 14.12 -2.14
N PRO A 130 5.82 13.84 -1.09
CA PRO A 130 7.26 13.69 -1.25
C PRO A 130 7.67 12.34 -1.87
N HIS A 131 6.71 11.44 -2.09
CA HIS A 131 6.95 10.07 -2.53
C HIS A 131 6.85 9.96 -4.07
N ALA A 132 7.88 10.45 -4.77
CA ALA A 132 7.93 10.55 -6.23
C ALA A 132 7.68 9.22 -6.94
N TYR A 133 8.11 8.09 -6.38
CA TYR A 133 7.86 6.75 -6.94
C TYR A 133 6.35 6.45 -7.05
N TRP A 134 5.59 6.67 -5.98
CA TRP A 134 4.14 6.40 -6.01
C TRP A 134 3.39 7.38 -6.92
N LEU A 135 3.88 8.61 -7.02
CA LEU A 135 3.35 9.56 -7.98
C LEU A 135 3.63 9.12 -9.43
N ALA A 136 4.84 8.63 -9.71
CA ALA A 136 5.19 8.08 -11.03
C ALA A 136 4.33 6.85 -11.37
N ARG A 137 4.10 5.96 -10.40
CA ARG A 137 3.17 4.83 -10.54
C ARG A 137 1.74 5.29 -10.88
N ALA A 138 1.30 6.38 -10.28
CA ALA A 138 -0.02 6.96 -10.57
C ALA A 138 -0.11 7.51 -11.99
N PHE A 139 0.95 8.15 -12.52
CA PHE A 139 1.00 8.58 -13.92
C PHE A 139 0.95 7.39 -14.90
N VAL A 140 1.65 6.30 -14.59
CA VAL A 140 1.59 5.06 -15.39
C VAL A 140 0.16 4.50 -15.37
N LEU A 141 -0.48 4.44 -14.20
CA LEU A 141 -1.87 3.99 -14.08
C LEU A 141 -2.84 4.90 -14.86
N LEU A 142 -2.63 6.22 -14.83
CA LEU A 142 -3.45 7.16 -15.61
C LEU A 142 -3.36 6.88 -17.10
N SER A 143 -2.16 6.53 -17.59
CA SER A 143 -1.99 6.09 -18.97
C SER A 143 -2.78 4.81 -19.27
N ASP A 144 -2.74 3.82 -18.36
CA ASP A 144 -3.51 2.58 -18.52
C ASP A 144 -5.04 2.87 -18.56
N VAL A 145 -5.51 3.77 -17.69
CA VAL A 145 -6.92 4.22 -17.67
C VAL A 145 -7.31 4.88 -19.00
N TYR A 146 -6.48 5.78 -19.53
CA TYR A 146 -6.77 6.43 -20.82
C TYR A 146 -6.74 5.44 -21.97
N ALA A 147 -5.79 4.50 -21.99
CA ALA A 147 -5.75 3.45 -23.00
C ALA A 147 -7.01 2.56 -22.96
N ALA A 148 -7.47 2.17 -21.76
CA ALA A 148 -8.71 1.42 -21.58
C ALA A 148 -9.97 2.17 -22.04
N GLN A 149 -9.94 3.52 -21.97
CA GLN A 149 -10.99 4.39 -22.49
C GLN A 149 -10.85 4.66 -24.00
N GLY A 150 -9.86 4.10 -24.71
CA GLY A 150 -9.59 4.35 -26.11
C GLY A 150 -8.88 5.70 -26.40
N LYS A 151 -8.41 6.40 -25.39
CA LYS A 151 -7.71 7.69 -25.48
C LYS A 151 -6.19 7.48 -25.61
N ASN A 152 -5.76 6.77 -26.65
CA ASN A 152 -4.36 6.36 -26.80
C ASN A 152 -3.38 7.53 -26.94
N MET A 153 -3.81 8.66 -27.54
CA MET A 153 -2.95 9.82 -27.67
C MET A 153 -2.63 10.45 -26.32
N GLU A 154 -3.64 10.60 -25.47
CA GLU A 154 -3.49 11.12 -24.11
C GLU A 154 -2.62 10.18 -23.26
N ALA A 155 -2.89 8.88 -23.32
CA ALA A 155 -2.09 7.85 -22.65
C ALA A 155 -0.60 7.99 -23.00
N ARG A 156 -0.31 8.09 -24.31
CA ARG A 156 1.05 8.27 -24.81
C ARG A 156 1.70 9.57 -24.33
N GLN A 157 0.96 10.67 -24.29
CA GLN A 157 1.48 11.96 -23.82
C GLN A 157 1.89 11.90 -22.35
N TYR A 158 1.09 11.29 -21.48
CA TYR A 158 1.43 11.13 -20.06
C TYR A 158 2.70 10.29 -19.87
N LEU A 159 2.84 9.18 -20.60
CA LEU A 159 4.04 8.34 -20.54
C LEU A 159 5.30 9.07 -21.03
N LEU A 160 5.21 9.81 -22.14
CA LEU A 160 6.34 10.58 -22.65
C LEU A 160 6.73 11.71 -21.71
N SER A 161 5.75 12.40 -21.11
CA SER A 161 6.02 13.42 -20.09
C SER A 161 6.69 12.80 -18.85
N LEU A 162 6.19 11.67 -18.37
CA LEU A 162 6.80 10.97 -17.24
C LEU A 162 8.25 10.53 -17.55
N LYS A 163 8.49 9.97 -18.73
CA LYS A 163 9.82 9.57 -19.19
C LYS A 163 10.85 10.72 -19.21
N GLN A 164 10.38 11.94 -19.52
CA GLN A 164 11.25 13.12 -19.54
C GLN A 164 11.55 13.66 -18.15
N ASN A 165 10.59 13.57 -17.22
CA ASN A 165 10.65 14.26 -15.93
C ASN A 165 11.00 13.35 -14.74
N TYR A 166 10.91 12.02 -14.91
CA TYR A 166 11.23 11.07 -13.87
C TYR A 166 12.47 10.26 -14.23
N GLN A 167 13.54 10.38 -13.42
CA GLN A 167 14.83 9.74 -13.68
C GLN A 167 15.37 9.10 -12.39
N ALA A 168 14.71 8.04 -11.95
CA ALA A 168 15.17 7.21 -10.85
C ALA A 168 15.61 5.84 -11.37
N ASP A 169 16.49 5.18 -10.64
CA ASP A 169 16.93 3.82 -10.92
C ASP A 169 15.96 2.81 -10.26
N ASP A 170 14.80 2.67 -10.90
CA ASP A 170 13.72 1.78 -10.45
C ASP A 170 12.96 1.17 -11.66
N ASP A 171 11.79 0.54 -11.42
CA ASP A 171 11.01 -0.16 -12.44
C ASP A 171 10.18 0.75 -13.36
N ILE A 172 10.04 2.04 -13.05
CA ILE A 172 9.17 2.97 -13.79
C ILE A 172 9.59 3.09 -15.25
N ALA A 173 10.89 3.20 -15.53
CA ALA A 173 11.36 3.28 -16.91
C ALA A 173 10.93 2.06 -17.75
N GLY A 174 11.05 0.86 -17.20
CA GLY A 174 10.60 -0.37 -17.84
C GLY A 174 9.08 -0.37 -18.08
N MET A 175 8.30 0.07 -17.08
CA MET A 175 6.84 0.17 -17.19
C MET A 175 6.40 1.13 -18.29
N ILE A 176 7.10 2.25 -18.48
CA ILE A 176 6.84 3.22 -19.54
C ILE A 176 7.10 2.61 -20.92
N GLU A 177 8.27 1.97 -21.11
CA GLU A 177 8.65 1.40 -22.40
C GLU A 177 7.69 0.30 -22.84
N GLU A 178 7.30 -0.58 -21.92
CA GLU A 178 6.34 -1.66 -22.18
C GLU A 178 5.02 -1.11 -22.71
N ARG A 179 4.50 -0.03 -22.09
CA ARG A 179 3.22 0.56 -22.50
C ARG A 179 3.32 1.36 -23.79
N LEU A 180 4.42 2.09 -23.99
CA LEU A 180 4.66 2.83 -25.24
C LEU A 180 4.78 1.92 -26.47
N ALA A 181 5.14 0.66 -26.25
CA ALA A 181 5.21 -0.35 -27.32
C ALA A 181 3.84 -0.93 -27.69
N THR A 182 2.81 -0.76 -26.86
CA THR A 182 1.48 -1.36 -27.04
C THR A 182 0.39 -0.36 -27.43
N ILE A 183 0.61 0.96 -27.26
CA ILE A 183 -0.35 2.05 -27.55
C ILE A 183 0.07 2.92 -28.74
#